data_774eaba24f4d09ad290fa52a11ff57bc
#
_entry.id   774eaba24f4d09ad290fa52a11ff57bc
#
_cell.length_a   1.000
_cell.length_b   1.000
_cell.length_c   1.000
_cell.angle_alpha   90.00
_cell.angle_beta   90.00
_cell.angle_gamma   90.00
#
_symmetry.space_group_name_H-M   'P 1'
#
loop_
_entity.id
_entity.type
_entity.pdbx_description
1 polymer ?
#
loop_
_entity_poly.entity_id
_entity_poly.type
_entity_poly.pdbx_seq_one_letter_code
_entity_poly.pdbx_strand_id
1 'polypeptide(L)'
;MKAFGVGCFHFSIKDDIGHDISVQDYIDEIIKTLKKLTTSSEVSMSFDEDIKDEKLYTSIPNPRINNGEHCYPAIPYLNFSYKIYIPSRIQAELSNVPEDHLDTGTENFKVTVRHEWHGPVSYVECVAAAKNTFPSTAVQVVREFLAKEIRKIDTFLEFDFLGPSPFHANFYLNETDEKIEGTSFAFNEIRTPGYNILQFNYNSKKFQDEDEALGELQETLADELSFFYELNKEAHFNLNKWMEIQETTSAILDYEEKKNKKNLIQRTIEKPKLFRKAFKDIGLFKGHLMLTKGQMDRNYTSVYKSGNTETYLQAYVDQELSEHSQYPLNETSELIKYFDQKNSKTIELLTILSAGLLGGIVGSTITTAFGN
;
A
#
# COMPACT_ATOMS: atom_id res chain seq x y z
N MET A 1 -28.65 -1.12 15.16
CA MET A 1 -27.53 -1.83 14.50
C MET A 1 -26.91 -0.93 13.45
N LYS A 2 -25.65 -0.63 13.55
CA LYS A 2 -24.85 0.05 12.53
C LYS A 2 -24.05 -0.98 11.75
N ALA A 3 -23.91 -0.78 10.44
CA ALA A 3 -23.12 -1.62 9.56
C ALA A 3 -22.09 -0.74 8.83
N PHE A 4 -20.81 -1.08 8.89
CA PHE A 4 -19.77 -0.33 8.21
C PHE A 4 -18.70 -1.26 7.63
N GLY A 5 -18.11 -0.82 6.55
CA GLY A 5 -16.93 -1.44 5.96
C GLY A 5 -15.69 -0.56 6.19
N VAL A 6 -14.53 -1.17 6.09
CA VAL A 6 -13.25 -0.49 6.27
C VAL A 6 -12.45 -0.58 4.99
N GLY A 7 -11.82 0.53 4.63
CA GLY A 7 -10.91 0.65 3.51
C GLY A 7 -9.74 1.59 3.84
N CYS A 8 -8.86 1.77 2.88
CA CYS A 8 -7.81 2.76 2.96
C CYS A 8 -7.83 3.60 1.69
N PHE A 9 -8.60 4.65 1.69
CA PHE A 9 -8.61 5.66 0.63
C PHE A 9 -8.54 7.06 1.23
N HIS A 10 -7.87 7.95 0.53
CA HIS A 10 -7.54 9.29 1.01
C HIS A 10 -7.32 10.24 -0.15
N PHE A 11 -7.01 11.49 0.18
CA PHE A 11 -6.56 12.47 -0.80
C PHE A 11 -5.03 12.60 -0.72
N SER A 12 -4.37 12.50 -1.86
CA SER A 12 -2.96 12.85 -2.04
C SER A 12 -2.84 14.14 -2.83
N ILE A 13 -1.62 14.66 -2.95
CA ILE A 13 -1.33 15.84 -3.75
C ILE A 13 -0.69 15.38 -5.04
N LYS A 14 -1.11 15.95 -6.18
CA LYS A 14 -0.53 15.67 -7.49
C LYS A 14 0.94 16.06 -7.54
N ASP A 15 1.77 15.23 -8.18
CA ASP A 15 3.23 15.37 -8.22
C ASP A 15 3.75 16.69 -8.83
N ASP A 16 2.94 17.34 -9.68
CA ASP A 16 3.30 18.59 -10.37
C ASP A 16 3.11 19.85 -9.51
N ILE A 17 2.55 19.69 -8.31
CA ILE A 17 2.30 20.80 -7.40
C ILE A 17 3.40 20.87 -6.35
N GLY A 18 4.07 22.03 -6.31
CA GLY A 18 5.23 22.26 -5.46
C GLY A 18 4.96 22.03 -3.96
N HIS A 19 6.01 21.69 -3.24
CA HIS A 19 6.02 21.31 -1.82
C HIS A 19 5.70 22.47 -0.82
N ASP A 20 5.15 23.59 -1.27
CA ASP A 20 4.88 24.79 -0.46
C ASP A 20 3.40 24.94 -0.04
N ILE A 21 2.67 23.83 0.04
CA ILE A 21 1.27 23.81 0.47
C ILE A 21 1.23 23.77 2.00
N SER A 22 0.42 24.61 2.63
CA SER A 22 0.16 24.53 4.07
C SER A 22 -0.87 23.45 4.40
N VAL A 23 -0.90 23.03 5.67
CA VAL A 23 -1.93 22.11 6.17
C VAL A 23 -3.32 22.69 5.90
N GLN A 24 -3.52 24.01 6.12
CA GLN A 24 -4.79 24.66 5.90
C GLN A 24 -5.21 24.64 4.42
N ASP A 25 -4.28 24.94 3.48
CA ASP A 25 -4.58 24.90 2.04
C ASP A 25 -5.04 23.52 1.58
N TYR A 26 -4.39 22.47 2.10
CA TYR A 26 -4.76 21.09 1.81
C TYR A 26 -6.17 20.75 2.33
N ILE A 27 -6.48 21.16 3.56
CA ILE A 27 -7.78 20.95 4.20
C ILE A 27 -8.87 21.70 3.44
N ASP A 28 -8.63 22.97 3.11
CA ASP A 28 -9.59 23.80 2.38
C ASP A 28 -9.89 23.23 0.99
N GLU A 29 -8.89 22.67 0.32
CA GLU A 29 -9.09 22.04 -0.98
C GLU A 29 -9.85 20.70 -0.87
N ILE A 30 -9.67 19.90 0.20
CA ILE A 30 -10.51 18.72 0.46
C ILE A 30 -11.97 19.15 0.61
N ILE A 31 -12.24 20.12 1.48
CA ILE A 31 -13.60 20.64 1.72
C ILE A 31 -14.22 21.15 0.42
N LYS A 32 -13.47 21.93 -0.35
CA LYS A 32 -13.91 22.48 -1.64
C LYS A 32 -14.17 21.37 -2.66
N THR A 33 -13.31 20.37 -2.73
CA THR A 33 -13.44 19.22 -3.64
C THR A 33 -14.69 18.40 -3.29
N LEU A 34 -14.87 18.07 -2.01
CA LEU A 34 -16.06 17.35 -1.55
C LEU A 34 -17.36 18.16 -1.79
N LYS A 35 -17.36 19.47 -1.57
CA LYS A 35 -18.53 20.34 -1.85
C LYS A 35 -18.86 20.47 -3.35
N LYS A 36 -17.90 20.25 -4.24
CA LYS A 36 -18.15 20.19 -5.69
C LYS A 36 -18.83 18.91 -6.13
N LEU A 37 -18.76 17.86 -5.33
CA LEU A 37 -19.53 16.62 -5.55
C LEU A 37 -20.99 16.91 -5.20
N THR A 38 -21.87 17.00 -6.18
CA THR A 38 -23.30 17.32 -5.99
C THR A 38 -24.06 16.31 -5.13
N THR A 39 -23.49 15.13 -4.94
CA THR A 39 -24.03 14.03 -4.14
C THR A 39 -23.48 14.00 -2.71
N SER A 40 -22.53 14.88 -2.36
CA SER A 40 -21.98 14.97 -1.01
C SER A 40 -22.65 16.04 -0.17
N SER A 41 -22.73 15.78 1.13
CA SER A 41 -23.30 16.69 2.12
C SER A 41 -22.67 16.50 3.49
N GLU A 42 -22.96 17.38 4.43
CA GLU A 42 -22.54 17.27 5.84
C GLU A 42 -21.02 17.06 6.00
N VAL A 43 -20.22 17.80 5.24
CA VAL A 43 -18.75 17.74 5.33
C VAL A 43 -18.33 18.35 6.66
N SER A 44 -17.70 17.55 7.50
CA SER A 44 -17.08 17.99 8.77
C SER A 44 -15.63 17.58 8.80
N MET A 45 -14.81 18.36 9.50
CA MET A 45 -13.37 18.13 9.61
C MET A 45 -12.89 18.53 11.00
N SER A 46 -11.97 17.77 11.56
CA SER A 46 -11.23 18.11 12.76
C SER A 46 -9.75 17.78 12.58
N PHE A 47 -8.90 18.65 13.04
CA PHE A 47 -7.44 18.51 13.04
C PHE A 47 -6.85 19.38 14.13
N ASP A 48 -5.57 19.25 14.41
CA ASP A 48 -4.86 20.09 15.36
C ASP A 48 -4.66 21.50 14.74
N GLU A 49 -5.35 22.50 15.26
CA GLU A 49 -5.27 23.87 14.76
C GLU A 49 -3.89 24.50 14.91
N ASP A 50 -3.05 24.00 15.82
CA ASP A 50 -1.71 24.54 16.06
C ASP A 50 -0.78 24.32 14.85
N ILE A 51 -1.07 23.33 14.02
CA ILE A 51 -0.27 22.99 12.82
C ILE A 51 -0.82 23.58 11.50
N LYS A 52 -1.89 24.36 11.53
CA LYS A 52 -2.58 24.85 10.33
C LYS A 52 -1.68 25.62 9.33
N ASP A 53 -0.73 26.40 9.86
CA ASP A 53 0.20 27.22 9.09
C ASP A 53 1.51 26.48 8.75
N GLU A 54 1.67 25.24 9.23
CA GLU A 54 2.82 24.43 8.91
C GLU A 54 2.77 23.97 7.45
N LYS A 55 3.95 23.81 6.86
CA LYS A 55 4.07 23.19 5.54
C LYS A 55 3.69 21.72 5.64
N LEU A 56 2.90 21.29 4.69
CA LEU A 56 2.49 19.92 4.60
C LEU A 56 3.71 19.00 4.35
N TYR A 57 4.03 18.21 5.36
CA TYR A 57 5.01 17.15 5.18
C TYR A 57 4.31 15.97 4.50
N THR A 58 4.59 15.79 3.22
CA THR A 58 4.31 14.49 2.60
C THR A 58 5.25 13.48 3.24
N SER A 59 4.75 12.31 3.60
CA SER A 59 5.62 11.22 4.01
C SER A 59 6.61 10.99 2.87
N ILE A 60 7.84 11.44 3.06
CA ILE A 60 8.87 11.41 2.00
C ILE A 60 9.13 9.93 1.74
N PRO A 61 8.71 9.39 0.58
CA PRO A 61 9.16 8.08 0.17
C PRO A 61 10.68 8.15 0.18
N ASN A 62 11.34 7.12 0.65
CA ASN A 62 12.78 7.06 0.48
C ASN A 62 13.06 7.20 -1.03
N PRO A 63 13.61 8.33 -1.52
CA PRO A 63 13.72 8.60 -2.96
C PRO A 63 14.61 7.60 -3.69
N ARG A 64 15.30 6.72 -2.94
CA ARG A 64 16.08 5.61 -3.48
C ARG A 64 15.27 4.33 -3.69
N ILE A 65 14.06 4.26 -3.12
CA ILE A 65 13.26 3.03 -3.05
C ILE A 65 11.90 3.22 -3.73
N ASN A 66 11.33 4.43 -3.69
CA ASN A 66 10.01 4.70 -4.27
C ASN A 66 10.14 5.40 -5.62
N ASN A 67 9.69 4.74 -6.67
CA ASN A 67 9.50 5.32 -8.00
C ASN A 67 8.18 6.09 -8.05
N GLY A 68 8.04 7.20 -7.30
CA GLY A 68 6.87 8.08 -7.44
C GLY A 68 5.54 7.47 -6.97
N GLU A 69 5.55 6.53 -6.02
CA GLU A 69 4.30 6.08 -5.41
C GLU A 69 3.74 7.17 -4.50
N HIS A 70 2.45 7.40 -4.62
CA HIS A 70 1.64 8.42 -3.98
C HIS A 70 1.92 8.57 -2.48
N CYS A 71 2.23 9.79 -2.08
CA CYS A 71 2.50 10.12 -0.70
C CYS A 71 1.24 10.74 -0.09
N TYR A 72 0.71 10.13 0.95
CA TYR A 72 -0.31 10.80 1.75
C TYR A 72 0.36 11.83 2.68
N PRO A 73 -0.31 12.96 2.93
CA PRO A 73 0.17 13.93 3.89
C PRO A 73 0.22 13.34 5.30
N ALA A 74 1.35 13.49 5.97
CA ALA A 74 1.47 13.11 7.37
C ALA A 74 0.88 14.24 8.26
N ILE A 75 -0.43 14.30 8.35
CA ILE A 75 -1.14 15.20 9.26
C ILE A 75 -1.68 14.36 10.40
N PRO A 76 -1.04 14.38 11.59
CA PRO A 76 -1.52 13.62 12.72
C PRO A 76 -2.92 14.09 13.13
N TYR A 77 -3.78 13.13 13.47
CA TYR A 77 -5.15 13.36 13.96
C TYR A 77 -6.09 14.12 13.01
N LEU A 78 -5.76 14.19 11.72
CA LEU A 78 -6.72 14.68 10.74
C LEU A 78 -7.88 13.70 10.59
N ASN A 79 -9.06 14.15 10.97
CA ASN A 79 -10.29 13.40 10.79
C ASN A 79 -11.26 14.21 9.95
N PHE A 80 -11.86 13.60 8.95
CA PHE A 80 -12.95 14.22 8.22
C PHE A 80 -14.05 13.23 7.89
N SER A 81 -15.27 13.72 7.87
CA SER A 81 -16.43 12.91 7.49
C SER A 81 -17.36 13.66 6.56
N TYR A 82 -18.08 12.92 5.75
CA TYR A 82 -19.09 13.43 4.85
C TYR A 82 -20.13 12.36 4.54
N LYS A 83 -21.34 12.79 4.20
CA LYS A 83 -22.36 11.91 3.65
C LYS A 83 -22.31 11.94 2.14
N ILE A 84 -22.57 10.82 1.51
CA ILE A 84 -22.61 10.70 0.06
C ILE A 84 -23.82 9.86 -0.36
N TYR A 85 -24.54 10.34 -1.38
CA TYR A 85 -25.66 9.66 -1.99
C TYR A 85 -25.23 9.04 -3.32
N ILE A 86 -25.39 7.73 -3.45
CA ILE A 86 -25.08 6.99 -4.68
C ILE A 86 -26.29 6.14 -5.04
N PRO A 87 -27.04 6.52 -6.11
CA PRO A 87 -28.21 5.78 -6.54
C PRO A 87 -27.90 4.33 -6.88
N SER A 88 -28.84 3.42 -6.60
CA SER A 88 -28.72 1.96 -6.86
C SER A 88 -28.28 1.66 -8.28
N ARG A 89 -28.78 2.38 -9.29
CA ARG A 89 -28.35 2.24 -10.67
C ARG A 89 -26.84 2.50 -10.86
N ILE A 90 -26.32 3.51 -10.18
CA ILE A 90 -24.87 3.83 -10.26
C ILE A 90 -24.05 2.79 -9.50
N GLN A 91 -24.55 2.32 -8.35
CA GLN A 91 -23.91 1.23 -7.60
C GLN A 91 -23.81 -0.04 -8.44
N ALA A 92 -24.88 -0.42 -9.13
CA ALA A 92 -24.93 -1.57 -10.02
C ALA A 92 -23.91 -1.45 -11.18
N GLU A 93 -23.82 -0.25 -11.79
CA GLU A 93 -22.83 0.04 -12.84
C GLU A 93 -21.39 -0.12 -12.30
N LEU A 94 -21.08 0.43 -11.12
CA LEU A 94 -19.75 0.40 -10.52
C LEU A 94 -19.35 -1.01 -10.05
N SER A 95 -20.31 -1.79 -9.54
CA SER A 95 -20.09 -3.16 -9.05
C SER A 95 -20.17 -4.20 -10.15
N ASN A 96 -20.65 -3.82 -11.34
CA ASN A 96 -20.91 -4.72 -12.45
C ASN A 96 -21.88 -5.88 -12.09
N VAL A 97 -22.91 -5.56 -11.29
CA VAL A 97 -23.99 -6.48 -10.87
C VAL A 97 -25.34 -5.84 -11.15
N PRO A 98 -26.41 -6.63 -11.38
CA PRO A 98 -27.77 -6.12 -11.50
C PRO A 98 -28.23 -5.38 -10.21
N GLU A 99 -29.13 -4.39 -10.36
CA GLU A 99 -29.64 -3.59 -9.23
C GLU A 99 -30.31 -4.43 -8.13
N ASP A 100 -31.00 -5.49 -8.52
CA ASP A 100 -31.68 -6.42 -7.61
C ASP A 100 -30.73 -7.37 -6.86
N HIS A 101 -29.46 -7.39 -7.26
CA HIS A 101 -28.39 -8.16 -6.61
C HIS A 101 -27.44 -7.28 -5.78
N LEU A 102 -27.76 -6.00 -5.62
CA LEU A 102 -26.99 -5.12 -4.75
C LEU A 102 -27.18 -5.50 -3.28
N ASP A 103 -26.09 -5.66 -2.59
CA ASP A 103 -26.03 -6.06 -1.19
C ASP A 103 -25.57 -4.94 -0.24
N THR A 104 -25.42 -3.72 -0.74
CA THR A 104 -25.14 -2.53 0.07
C THR A 104 -26.31 -2.11 0.96
N GLY A 105 -27.53 -2.46 0.59
CA GLY A 105 -28.76 -2.24 1.35
C GLY A 105 -29.15 -0.78 1.55
N THR A 106 -28.45 0.17 0.93
CA THR A 106 -28.69 1.61 1.04
C THR A 106 -28.13 2.38 -0.15
N GLU A 107 -28.61 3.61 -0.37
CA GLU A 107 -28.04 4.60 -1.28
C GLU A 107 -27.30 5.72 -0.55
N ASN A 108 -27.36 5.74 0.78
CA ASN A 108 -26.76 6.75 1.62
C ASN A 108 -25.61 6.18 2.44
N PHE A 109 -24.44 6.75 2.27
CA PHE A 109 -23.23 6.34 2.95
C PHE A 109 -22.66 7.52 3.75
N LYS A 110 -22.16 7.24 4.97
CA LYS A 110 -21.33 8.17 5.70
C LYS A 110 -19.90 7.67 5.65
N VAL A 111 -19.02 8.50 5.11
CA VAL A 111 -17.59 8.20 5.03
C VAL A 111 -16.88 8.97 6.13
N THR A 112 -16.04 8.27 6.89
CA THR A 112 -15.15 8.88 7.87
C THR A 112 -13.73 8.45 7.53
N VAL A 113 -12.83 9.40 7.34
CA VAL A 113 -11.41 9.15 7.13
C VAL A 113 -10.65 9.67 8.32
N ARG A 114 -9.82 8.83 8.90
CA ARG A 114 -8.93 9.15 10.02
C ARG A 114 -7.49 8.96 9.59
N HIS A 115 -6.67 9.96 9.85
CA HIS A 115 -5.23 9.86 9.64
C HIS A 115 -4.57 9.49 10.97
N GLU A 116 -4.13 8.26 11.05
CA GLU A 116 -3.41 7.72 12.19
C GLU A 116 -1.89 7.70 11.92
N TRP A 117 -1.11 7.31 12.93
CA TRP A 117 0.34 7.28 12.81
C TRP A 117 0.87 6.42 11.65
N HIS A 118 0.18 5.32 11.34
CA HIS A 118 0.56 4.39 10.28
C HIS A 118 -0.06 4.69 8.92
N GLY A 119 -0.94 5.67 8.86
CA GLY A 119 -1.60 6.10 7.63
C GLY A 119 -3.11 6.27 7.76
N PRO A 120 -3.78 6.60 6.67
CA PRO A 120 -5.21 6.83 6.67
C PRO A 120 -6.00 5.53 6.75
N VAL A 121 -7.12 5.58 7.49
CA VAL A 121 -8.16 4.54 7.53
C VAL A 121 -9.48 5.18 7.15
N SER A 122 -10.25 4.50 6.32
CA SER A 122 -11.55 4.97 5.85
C SER A 122 -12.65 4.02 6.29
N TYR A 123 -13.65 4.55 6.95
CA TYR A 123 -14.86 3.84 7.38
C TYR A 123 -16.02 4.26 6.49
N VAL A 124 -16.75 3.31 5.96
CA VAL A 124 -17.94 3.52 5.14
C VAL A 124 -19.14 2.92 5.86
N GLU A 125 -19.91 3.76 6.53
CA GLU A 125 -21.16 3.38 7.18
C GLU A 125 -22.28 3.32 6.14
N CYS A 126 -23.04 2.22 6.18
CA CYS A 126 -24.28 2.05 5.42
C CYS A 126 -25.43 2.66 6.21
N VAL A 127 -25.81 3.90 5.89
CA VAL A 127 -26.84 4.65 6.65
C VAL A 127 -28.23 4.04 6.42
N ALA A 128 -28.94 3.73 7.52
CA ALA A 128 -30.28 3.12 7.48
C ALA A 128 -30.36 1.81 6.65
N ALA A 129 -29.32 1.02 6.70
CA ALA A 129 -29.17 -0.19 5.90
C ALA A 129 -30.18 -1.30 6.29
N ALA A 130 -30.51 -2.14 5.32
CA ALA A 130 -31.31 -3.34 5.55
C ALA A 130 -30.51 -4.39 6.35
N LYS A 131 -31.22 -5.36 6.96
CA LYS A 131 -30.59 -6.38 7.82
C LYS A 131 -29.54 -7.27 7.14
N ASN A 132 -29.54 -7.37 5.82
CA ASN A 132 -28.63 -8.23 5.04
C ASN A 132 -27.63 -7.41 4.23
N THR A 133 -27.11 -6.34 4.79
CA THR A 133 -26.13 -5.47 4.16
C THR A 133 -24.74 -6.06 4.29
N PHE A 134 -23.97 -6.00 3.20
CA PHE A 134 -22.54 -6.31 3.19
C PHE A 134 -21.73 -5.02 3.04
N PRO A 135 -21.25 -4.45 4.16
CA PRO A 135 -20.56 -3.17 4.13
C PRO A 135 -19.25 -3.15 3.32
N SER A 136 -18.61 -4.29 3.13
CA SER A 136 -17.43 -4.40 2.26
C SER A 136 -17.73 -4.01 0.81
N THR A 137 -18.92 -4.36 0.29
CA THR A 137 -19.37 -3.92 -1.03
C THR A 137 -19.57 -2.40 -1.07
N ALA A 138 -20.08 -1.80 0.00
CA ALA A 138 -20.23 -0.36 0.11
C ALA A 138 -18.88 0.38 0.01
N VAL A 139 -17.81 -0.16 0.62
CA VAL A 139 -16.45 0.40 0.49
C VAL A 139 -16.02 0.43 -0.97
N GLN A 140 -16.19 -0.67 -1.69
CA GLN A 140 -15.83 -0.75 -3.11
C GLN A 140 -16.63 0.26 -3.95
N VAL A 141 -17.94 0.32 -3.76
CA VAL A 141 -18.82 1.24 -4.49
C VAL A 141 -18.43 2.68 -4.26
N VAL A 142 -18.26 3.09 -3.00
CA VAL A 142 -17.89 4.46 -2.63
C VAL A 142 -16.52 4.81 -3.21
N ARG A 143 -15.55 3.92 -3.09
CA ARG A 143 -14.20 4.12 -3.64
C ARG A 143 -14.23 4.34 -5.15
N GLU A 144 -14.87 3.46 -5.91
CA GLU A 144 -14.95 3.56 -7.37
C GLU A 144 -15.73 4.83 -7.81
N PHE A 145 -16.78 5.18 -7.07
CA PHE A 145 -17.54 6.40 -7.31
C PHE A 145 -16.65 7.64 -7.12
N LEU A 146 -15.96 7.74 -5.98
CA LEU A 146 -15.07 8.87 -5.70
C LEU A 146 -13.92 8.97 -6.71
N ALA A 147 -13.29 7.85 -7.04
CA ALA A 147 -12.21 7.81 -8.04
C ALA A 147 -12.68 8.30 -9.42
N LYS A 148 -13.93 7.97 -9.81
CA LYS A 148 -14.53 8.43 -11.07
C LYS A 148 -14.90 9.91 -11.04
N GLU A 149 -15.51 10.39 -9.96
CA GLU A 149 -16.05 11.75 -9.88
C GLU A 149 -14.98 12.78 -9.56
N ILE A 150 -14.02 12.49 -8.68
CA ILE A 150 -12.95 13.44 -8.32
C ILE A 150 -12.04 13.73 -9.51
N ARG A 151 -11.79 12.77 -10.39
CA ARG A 151 -11.03 12.99 -11.64
C ARG A 151 -11.63 14.04 -12.56
N LYS A 152 -12.93 14.34 -12.43
CA LYS A 152 -13.63 15.37 -13.22
C LYS A 152 -13.52 16.76 -12.61
N ILE A 153 -13.05 16.86 -11.38
CA ILE A 153 -12.96 18.12 -10.63
C ILE A 153 -11.59 18.74 -10.86
N ASP A 154 -11.59 20.03 -11.19
CA ASP A 154 -10.35 20.81 -11.20
C ASP A 154 -9.93 21.08 -9.75
N THR A 155 -8.90 20.32 -9.33
CA THR A 155 -8.30 20.33 -7.98
C THR A 155 -6.86 19.88 -8.08
N PHE A 156 -6.04 20.31 -7.11
CA PHE A 156 -4.68 19.80 -6.99
C PHE A 156 -4.60 18.47 -6.20
N LEU A 157 -5.74 17.97 -5.73
CA LEU A 157 -5.81 16.69 -5.04
C LEU A 157 -5.95 15.54 -6.04
N GLU A 158 -5.43 14.40 -5.66
CA GLU A 158 -5.68 13.11 -6.27
C GLU A 158 -6.33 12.18 -5.26
N PHE A 159 -7.25 11.35 -5.72
CA PHE A 159 -7.91 10.36 -4.87
C PHE A 159 -7.17 9.04 -4.99
N ASP A 160 -6.62 8.59 -3.88
CA ASP A 160 -5.82 7.39 -3.77
C ASP A 160 -6.43 6.35 -2.86
N PHE A 161 -6.03 5.10 -3.07
CA PHE A 161 -6.37 3.99 -2.18
C PHE A 161 -5.19 3.02 -2.07
N LEU A 162 -5.04 2.45 -0.88
CA LEU A 162 -3.95 1.54 -0.54
C LEU A 162 -4.49 0.14 -0.23
N GLY A 163 -3.68 -0.87 -0.57
CA GLY A 163 -3.88 -2.25 -0.17
C GLY A 163 -5.14 -2.90 -0.71
N PRO A 164 -5.45 -4.10 -0.20
CA PRO A 164 -6.72 -4.74 -0.49
C PRO A 164 -7.82 -3.93 0.20
N SER A 165 -8.53 -3.18 -0.58
CA SER A 165 -9.72 -2.48 -0.11
C SER A 165 -10.91 -3.16 -0.77
N PRO A 166 -11.91 -3.56 -0.02
CA PRO A 166 -12.13 -3.36 1.41
C PRO A 166 -11.29 -4.30 2.30
N PHE A 167 -11.21 -3.98 3.61
CA PHE A 167 -10.72 -4.93 4.62
C PHE A 167 -11.56 -6.22 4.58
N HIS A 168 -10.94 -7.35 4.84
CA HIS A 168 -11.53 -8.69 4.61
C HIS A 168 -12.62 -9.08 5.62
N ALA A 169 -13.37 -8.10 6.13
CA ALA A 169 -14.49 -8.32 7.03
C ALA A 169 -15.58 -7.26 6.90
N ASN A 170 -16.79 -7.65 7.30
CA ASN A 170 -17.94 -6.77 7.46
C ASN A 170 -18.11 -6.46 8.95
N PHE A 171 -18.25 -5.22 9.31
CA PHE A 171 -18.32 -4.75 10.69
C PHE A 171 -19.75 -4.38 11.05
N TYR A 172 -20.20 -4.88 12.19
CA TYR A 172 -21.53 -4.59 12.73
C TYR A 172 -21.43 -4.17 14.18
N LEU A 173 -22.09 -3.06 14.53
CA LEU A 173 -22.20 -2.57 15.89
C LEU A 173 -23.66 -2.72 16.36
N ASN A 174 -23.86 -3.38 17.49
CA ASN A 174 -25.17 -3.64 18.06
C ASN A 174 -25.22 -3.13 19.50
N GLU A 175 -26.39 -2.72 19.91
CA GLU A 175 -26.69 -2.44 21.30
C GLU A 175 -26.98 -3.74 22.08
N THR A 176 -26.53 -3.84 23.32
CA THR A 176 -26.84 -4.93 24.24
C THR A 176 -27.09 -4.40 25.65
N ASP A 177 -28.00 -5.07 26.36
CA ASP A 177 -28.23 -4.83 27.77
C ASP A 177 -27.27 -5.63 28.68
N GLU A 178 -26.49 -6.54 28.10
CA GLU A 178 -25.54 -7.36 28.83
C GLU A 178 -24.39 -6.53 29.38
N LYS A 179 -23.93 -6.87 30.59
CA LYS A 179 -22.77 -6.23 31.18
C LYS A 179 -21.51 -6.67 30.46
N ILE A 180 -20.78 -5.72 29.90
CA ILE A 180 -19.46 -5.94 29.28
C ILE A 180 -18.42 -5.66 30.35
N GLU A 181 -17.53 -6.60 30.63
CA GLU A 181 -16.49 -6.49 31.66
C GLU A 181 -15.12 -6.36 30.99
N GLY A 182 -14.35 -5.39 31.45
CA GLY A 182 -12.93 -5.21 31.07
C GLY A 182 -12.67 -4.49 29.75
N THR A 183 -13.68 -4.41 28.84
CA THR A 183 -13.55 -3.76 27.54
C THR A 183 -14.71 -2.80 27.26
N SER A 184 -14.58 -1.97 26.24
CA SER A 184 -15.64 -1.07 25.78
C SER A 184 -16.69 -1.80 24.96
N PHE A 185 -16.27 -2.83 24.22
CA PHE A 185 -17.10 -3.61 23.32
C PHE A 185 -16.94 -5.11 23.57
N ALA A 186 -18.04 -5.85 23.54
CA ALA A 186 -17.96 -7.30 23.44
C ALA A 186 -17.79 -7.66 21.95
N PHE A 187 -16.77 -8.47 21.64
CA PHE A 187 -16.39 -8.81 20.29
C PHE A 187 -16.68 -10.26 19.96
N ASN A 188 -17.21 -10.51 18.77
CA ASN A 188 -17.44 -11.83 18.23
C ASN A 188 -17.09 -11.88 16.73
N GLU A 189 -16.30 -12.87 16.33
CA GLU A 189 -15.94 -13.11 14.93
C GLU A 189 -16.71 -14.34 14.41
N ILE A 190 -17.38 -14.19 13.27
CA ILE A 190 -18.00 -15.28 12.52
C ILE A 190 -17.25 -15.44 11.21
N ARG A 191 -16.56 -16.54 11.07
CA ARG A 191 -15.82 -16.86 9.85
C ARG A 191 -16.76 -17.33 8.77
N THR A 192 -16.67 -16.72 7.60
CA THR A 192 -17.47 -17.06 6.43
C THR A 192 -16.58 -17.25 5.19
N PRO A 193 -17.02 -18.02 4.17
CA PRO A 193 -16.34 -18.04 2.89
C PRO A 193 -16.36 -16.63 2.26
N GLY A 194 -15.20 -15.99 2.16
CA GLY A 194 -15.06 -14.62 1.67
C GLY A 194 -14.77 -13.63 2.81
N TYR A 195 -15.68 -12.72 3.08
CA TYR A 195 -15.51 -11.70 4.12
C TYR A 195 -16.06 -12.16 5.46
N ASN A 196 -15.23 -12.15 6.48
CA ASN A 196 -15.66 -12.46 7.84
C ASN A 196 -16.68 -11.43 8.37
N ILE A 197 -17.43 -11.83 9.38
CA ILE A 197 -18.38 -10.94 10.08
C ILE A 197 -17.81 -10.63 11.45
N LEU A 198 -17.54 -9.37 11.72
CA LEU A 198 -17.07 -8.86 13.00
C LEU A 198 -18.20 -8.12 13.69
N GLN A 199 -18.67 -8.70 14.77
CA GLN A 199 -19.76 -8.15 15.56
C GLN A 199 -19.23 -7.53 16.85
N PHE A 200 -19.53 -6.26 17.03
CA PHE A 200 -19.23 -5.49 18.23
C PHE A 200 -20.53 -5.17 18.93
N ASN A 201 -20.61 -5.46 20.21
CA ASN A 201 -21.76 -5.11 21.01
C ASN A 201 -21.35 -4.10 22.07
N TYR A 202 -22.11 -3.02 22.22
CA TYR A 202 -21.87 -2.00 23.23
C TYR A 202 -23.04 -1.95 24.23
N ASN A 203 -22.74 -1.55 25.48
CA ASN A 203 -23.76 -1.37 26.49
C ASN A 203 -24.34 0.05 26.41
N SER A 204 -25.67 0.17 26.24
CA SER A 204 -26.38 1.44 26.11
C SER A 204 -26.21 2.40 27.31
N LYS A 205 -25.78 1.89 28.48
CA LYS A 205 -25.48 2.74 29.63
C LYS A 205 -24.12 3.41 29.59
N LYS A 206 -23.23 2.95 28.71
CA LYS A 206 -21.86 3.50 28.57
C LYS A 206 -21.79 4.65 27.57
N PHE A 207 -22.64 4.66 26.58
CA PHE A 207 -22.66 5.64 25.49
C PHE A 207 -24.00 6.36 25.46
N GLN A 208 -24.01 7.64 25.04
CA GLN A 208 -25.23 8.46 24.96
C GLN A 208 -26.15 7.98 23.84
N ASP A 209 -25.53 7.59 22.72
CA ASP A 209 -26.23 7.07 21.55
C ASP A 209 -25.34 6.12 20.71
N GLU A 210 -25.92 5.57 19.65
CA GLU A 210 -25.27 4.63 18.74
C GLU A 210 -24.16 5.31 17.90
N ASP A 211 -24.26 6.61 17.66
CA ASP A 211 -23.24 7.36 16.89
C ASP A 211 -21.99 7.61 17.74
N GLU A 212 -22.13 7.91 19.03
CA GLU A 212 -21.03 7.99 19.97
C GLU A 212 -20.31 6.63 20.10
N ALA A 213 -21.07 5.55 20.26
CA ALA A 213 -20.50 4.20 20.33
C ALA A 213 -19.75 3.83 19.04
N LEU A 214 -20.27 4.21 17.87
CA LEU A 214 -19.61 3.99 16.58
C LEU A 214 -18.30 4.80 16.48
N GLY A 215 -18.33 6.06 16.89
CA GLY A 215 -17.14 6.92 16.90
C GLY A 215 -16.02 6.35 17.75
N GLU A 216 -16.34 5.91 18.96
CA GLU A 216 -15.41 5.26 19.88
C GLU A 216 -14.86 3.93 19.32
N LEU A 217 -15.71 3.11 18.70
CA LEU A 217 -15.26 1.89 18.03
C LEU A 217 -14.30 2.18 16.89
N GLN A 218 -14.61 3.16 16.05
CA GLN A 218 -13.73 3.56 14.95
C GLN A 218 -12.38 4.07 15.45
N GLU A 219 -12.36 4.79 16.58
CA GLU A 219 -11.13 5.24 17.23
C GLU A 219 -10.32 4.08 17.77
N THR A 220 -10.97 3.16 18.49
CA THR A 220 -10.31 1.97 19.07
C THR A 220 -9.68 1.08 17.99
N LEU A 221 -10.33 0.94 16.83
CA LEU A 221 -9.83 0.11 15.72
C LEU A 221 -8.78 0.82 14.85
N ALA A 222 -8.64 2.14 14.95
CA ALA A 222 -7.90 2.92 13.97
C ALA A 222 -6.41 2.56 13.90
N ASP A 223 -5.75 2.37 15.06
CA ASP A 223 -4.33 2.01 15.10
C ASP A 223 -4.06 0.62 14.50
N GLU A 224 -4.88 -0.38 14.84
CA GLU A 224 -4.73 -1.73 14.28
C GLU A 224 -4.95 -1.74 12.76
N LEU A 225 -5.98 -1.02 12.29
CA LEU A 225 -6.33 -0.94 10.87
C LEU A 225 -5.30 -0.14 10.07
N SER A 226 -4.82 0.99 10.60
CA SER A 226 -3.79 1.77 9.93
C SER A 226 -2.49 0.97 9.80
N PHE A 227 -2.10 0.25 10.84
CA PHE A 227 -0.94 -0.63 10.81
C PHE A 227 -1.14 -1.82 9.82
N PHE A 228 -2.32 -2.42 9.78
CA PHE A 228 -2.66 -3.43 8.78
C PHE A 228 -2.46 -2.91 7.36
N TYR A 229 -2.92 -1.70 7.06
CA TYR A 229 -2.74 -1.09 5.74
C TYR A 229 -1.28 -0.69 5.45
N GLU A 230 -0.51 -0.28 6.47
CA GLU A 230 0.94 -0.08 6.32
C GLU A 230 1.62 -1.40 5.90
N LEU A 231 1.28 -2.52 6.54
CA LEU A 231 1.79 -3.84 6.17
C LEU A 231 1.42 -4.20 4.73
N ASN A 232 0.18 -4.00 4.34
CA ASN A 232 -0.28 -4.28 2.97
C ASN A 232 0.45 -3.43 1.92
N LYS A 233 0.67 -2.14 2.21
CA LYS A 233 1.45 -1.25 1.34
C LYS A 233 2.86 -1.79 1.16
N GLU A 234 3.49 -2.19 2.26
CA GLU A 234 4.83 -2.76 2.25
C GLU A 234 4.88 -4.09 1.48
N ALA A 235 3.87 -4.97 1.66
CA ALA A 235 3.77 -6.22 0.91
C ALA A 235 3.70 -5.98 -0.61
N HIS A 236 2.89 -5.03 -1.02
CA HIS A 236 2.76 -4.64 -2.43
C HIS A 236 4.07 -4.10 -3.00
N PHE A 237 4.74 -3.22 -2.26
CA PHE A 237 6.05 -2.70 -2.65
C PHE A 237 7.07 -3.84 -2.81
N ASN A 238 7.13 -4.74 -1.84
CA ASN A 238 8.06 -5.87 -1.86
C ASN A 238 7.78 -6.82 -3.03
N LEU A 239 6.50 -7.08 -3.32
CA LEU A 239 6.10 -7.89 -4.48
C LEU A 239 6.55 -7.25 -5.80
N ASN A 240 6.33 -5.95 -5.97
CA ASN A 240 6.73 -5.22 -7.17
C ASN A 240 8.27 -5.26 -7.36
N LYS A 241 9.03 -5.05 -6.28
CA LYS A 241 10.50 -5.15 -6.32
C LYS A 241 10.97 -6.56 -6.64
N TRP A 242 10.31 -7.56 -6.11
CA TRP A 242 10.59 -8.94 -6.45
C TRP A 242 10.31 -9.25 -7.93
N MET A 243 9.21 -8.76 -8.49
CA MET A 243 8.89 -8.90 -9.92
C MET A 243 9.96 -8.26 -10.81
N GLU A 244 10.46 -7.06 -10.47
CA GLU A 244 11.57 -6.41 -11.19
C GLU A 244 12.86 -7.26 -11.19
N ILE A 245 13.16 -7.90 -10.05
CA ILE A 245 14.30 -8.83 -9.93
C ILE A 245 14.08 -10.08 -10.79
N GLN A 246 12.87 -10.63 -10.79
CA GLN A 246 12.53 -11.79 -11.63
C GLN A 246 12.66 -11.46 -13.12
N GLU A 247 12.18 -10.30 -13.56
CA GLU A 247 12.33 -9.85 -14.96
C GLU A 247 13.81 -9.72 -15.34
N THR A 248 14.63 -9.10 -14.49
CA THR A 248 16.07 -8.97 -14.74
C THR A 248 16.76 -10.32 -14.75
N THR A 249 16.36 -11.25 -13.87
CA THR A 249 16.88 -12.63 -13.85
C THR A 249 16.49 -13.39 -15.11
N SER A 250 15.23 -13.28 -15.54
CA SER A 250 14.77 -13.87 -16.81
C SER A 250 15.54 -13.33 -18.01
N ALA A 251 15.81 -12.02 -18.04
CA ALA A 251 16.63 -11.42 -19.08
C ALA A 251 18.08 -11.97 -19.11
N ILE A 252 18.66 -12.31 -17.93
CA ILE A 252 19.95 -12.98 -17.86
C ILE A 252 19.88 -14.39 -18.42
N LEU A 253 18.86 -15.16 -18.05
CA LEU A 253 18.66 -16.53 -18.58
C LEU A 253 18.48 -16.53 -20.11
N ASP A 254 17.64 -15.66 -20.61
CA ASP A 254 17.43 -15.45 -22.05
C ASP A 254 18.74 -15.04 -22.77
N TYR A 255 19.51 -14.17 -22.12
CA TYR A 255 20.81 -13.76 -22.65
C TYR A 255 21.76 -14.96 -22.76
N GLU A 256 21.85 -15.79 -21.72
CA GLU A 256 22.73 -16.97 -21.69
C GLU A 256 22.29 -18.04 -22.73
N GLU A 257 20.99 -18.21 -22.95
CA GLU A 257 20.46 -19.11 -23.97
C GLU A 257 20.81 -18.63 -25.39
N LYS A 258 20.65 -17.34 -25.65
CA LYS A 258 20.83 -16.74 -26.98
C LYS A 258 22.25 -16.24 -27.25
N LYS A 259 23.19 -16.38 -26.29
CA LYS A 259 24.54 -15.80 -26.39
C LYS A 259 25.32 -16.19 -27.64
N ASN A 260 25.13 -17.40 -28.16
CA ASN A 260 25.84 -17.89 -29.35
C ASN A 260 25.39 -17.17 -30.65
N LYS A 261 24.24 -16.51 -30.62
CA LYS A 261 23.68 -15.73 -31.74
C LYS A 261 24.04 -14.25 -31.71
N LYS A 262 24.65 -13.76 -30.59
CA LYS A 262 24.98 -12.34 -30.40
C LYS A 262 26.43 -12.04 -30.80
N ASN A 263 26.63 -10.83 -31.34
CA ASN A 263 27.97 -10.32 -31.68
C ASN A 263 28.84 -10.11 -30.44
N LEU A 264 30.16 -10.17 -30.61
CA LEU A 264 31.13 -10.04 -29.51
C LEU A 264 30.98 -8.70 -28.76
N ILE A 265 30.73 -7.62 -29.47
CA ILE A 265 30.48 -6.27 -28.90
C ILE A 265 29.23 -6.26 -28.01
N GLN A 266 28.14 -6.84 -28.47
CA GLN A 266 26.91 -6.94 -27.68
C GLN A 266 27.13 -7.72 -26.39
N ARG A 267 27.89 -8.82 -26.46
CA ARG A 267 28.26 -9.61 -25.27
C ARG A 267 29.05 -8.82 -24.25
N THR A 268 29.97 -7.98 -24.71
CA THR A 268 30.87 -7.23 -23.84
C THR A 268 30.16 -6.06 -23.13
N ILE A 269 29.10 -5.51 -23.73
CA ILE A 269 28.39 -4.32 -23.20
C ILE A 269 27.12 -4.73 -22.44
N GLU A 270 26.27 -5.57 -23.05
CA GLU A 270 24.95 -5.91 -22.50
C GLU A 270 25.07 -6.76 -21.24
N LYS A 271 25.94 -7.77 -21.27
CA LYS A 271 26.11 -8.69 -20.15
C LYS A 271 26.47 -7.98 -18.83
N PRO A 272 27.57 -7.19 -18.74
CA PRO A 272 27.93 -6.53 -17.49
C PRO A 272 26.83 -5.60 -16.97
N LYS A 273 26.05 -4.97 -17.87
CA LYS A 273 24.93 -4.12 -17.47
C LYS A 273 23.83 -4.92 -16.78
N LEU A 274 23.42 -6.06 -17.37
CA LEU A 274 22.38 -6.92 -16.80
C LEU A 274 22.79 -7.48 -15.43
N PHE A 275 23.99 -8.02 -15.33
CA PHE A 275 24.49 -8.60 -14.08
C PHE A 275 24.66 -7.52 -12.99
N ARG A 276 25.21 -6.36 -13.34
CA ARG A 276 25.35 -5.24 -12.39
C ARG A 276 23.99 -4.76 -11.90
N LYS A 277 23.00 -4.66 -12.80
CA LYS A 277 21.62 -4.31 -12.42
C LYS A 277 21.07 -5.34 -11.45
N ALA A 278 21.14 -6.62 -11.77
CA ALA A 278 20.59 -7.69 -10.92
C ALA A 278 21.21 -7.69 -9.51
N PHE A 279 22.54 -7.60 -9.39
CA PHE A 279 23.22 -7.55 -8.09
C PHE A 279 22.86 -6.29 -7.31
N LYS A 280 22.74 -5.15 -8.00
CA LYS A 280 22.31 -3.89 -7.36
C LYS A 280 20.88 -4.02 -6.82
N ASP A 281 19.95 -4.49 -7.65
CA ASP A 281 18.54 -4.59 -7.29
C ASP A 281 18.32 -5.59 -6.13
N ILE A 282 18.99 -6.75 -6.16
CA ILE A 282 18.98 -7.71 -5.05
C ILE A 282 19.59 -7.10 -3.78
N GLY A 283 20.70 -6.38 -3.89
CA GLY A 283 21.36 -5.77 -2.73
C GLY A 283 20.51 -4.68 -2.09
N LEU A 284 19.88 -3.82 -2.90
CA LEU A 284 18.97 -2.78 -2.43
C LEU A 284 17.73 -3.38 -1.78
N PHE A 285 17.14 -4.42 -2.39
CA PHE A 285 15.96 -5.05 -1.85
C PHE A 285 16.24 -5.79 -0.53
N LYS A 286 17.39 -6.48 -0.41
CA LYS A 286 17.82 -7.07 0.88
C LYS A 286 17.98 -5.99 1.97
N GLY A 287 18.60 -4.86 1.63
CA GLY A 287 18.77 -3.76 2.56
C GLY A 287 17.41 -3.18 3.00
N HIS A 288 16.48 -3.01 2.06
CA HIS A 288 15.12 -2.58 2.35
C HIS A 288 14.42 -3.54 3.32
N LEU A 289 14.36 -4.83 3.00
CA LEU A 289 13.72 -5.85 3.85
C LEU A 289 14.28 -5.88 5.29
N MET A 290 15.59 -5.68 5.45
CA MET A 290 16.21 -5.61 6.79
C MET A 290 15.75 -4.38 7.59
N LEU A 291 15.70 -3.22 6.94
CA LEU A 291 15.29 -1.96 7.59
C LEU A 291 13.80 -2.00 7.94
N THR A 292 12.97 -2.41 7.00
CA THR A 292 11.52 -2.49 7.15
C THR A 292 11.12 -3.48 8.25
N LYS A 293 11.77 -4.65 8.31
CA LYS A 293 11.51 -5.61 9.39
C LYS A 293 11.68 -4.97 10.77
N GLY A 294 12.78 -4.25 10.99
CA GLY A 294 13.01 -3.60 12.28
C GLY A 294 12.01 -2.47 12.58
N GLN A 295 11.47 -1.82 11.57
CA GLN A 295 10.40 -0.83 11.71
C GLN A 295 9.06 -1.52 12.05
N MET A 296 8.67 -2.56 11.31
CA MET A 296 7.43 -3.30 11.56
C MET A 296 7.40 -3.94 12.95
N ASP A 297 8.52 -4.50 13.43
CA ASP A 297 8.64 -5.02 14.79
C ASP A 297 8.40 -3.94 15.86
N ARG A 298 8.89 -2.71 15.64
CA ARG A 298 8.63 -1.58 16.55
C ARG A 298 7.18 -1.13 16.50
N ASN A 299 6.60 -1.00 15.30
CA ASN A 299 5.23 -0.59 15.08
C ASN A 299 4.25 -1.60 15.70
N TYR A 300 4.48 -2.90 15.50
CA TYR A 300 3.74 -3.96 16.17
C TYR A 300 3.78 -3.84 17.70
N THR A 301 4.98 -3.55 18.24
CA THR A 301 5.14 -3.39 19.68
C THR A 301 4.39 -2.14 20.18
N SER A 302 4.37 -1.07 19.43
CA SER A 302 3.61 0.15 19.76
C SER A 302 2.11 -0.11 19.80
N VAL A 303 1.56 -0.78 18.81
CA VAL A 303 0.12 -1.07 18.71
C VAL A 303 -0.33 -2.07 19.79
N TYR A 304 0.42 -3.16 20.02
CA TYR A 304 -0.06 -4.29 20.84
C TYR A 304 0.55 -4.40 22.23
N LYS A 305 1.66 -3.72 22.53
CA LYS A 305 2.38 -3.88 23.80
C LYS A 305 2.46 -2.61 24.65
N SER A 306 1.93 -1.50 24.18
CA SER A 306 1.91 -0.23 24.95
C SER A 306 0.95 -0.21 26.14
N GLY A 307 0.16 -1.25 26.32
CA GLY A 307 -0.49 -1.58 27.61
C GLY A 307 -1.84 -0.93 27.90
N ASN A 308 -2.34 -0.02 27.06
CA ASN A 308 -3.56 0.74 27.38
C ASN A 308 -4.65 0.71 26.29
N THR A 309 -4.44 0.03 25.17
CA THR A 309 -5.41 -0.01 24.07
C THR A 309 -6.11 -1.36 24.01
N GLU A 310 -7.43 -1.33 23.90
CA GLU A 310 -8.22 -2.49 23.56
C GLU A 310 -7.89 -2.89 22.11
N THR A 311 -7.59 -4.16 21.86
CA THR A 311 -7.24 -4.67 20.54
C THR A 311 -8.16 -5.81 20.15
N TYR A 312 -8.60 -5.83 18.88
CA TYR A 312 -9.59 -6.77 18.38
C TYR A 312 -9.16 -7.48 17.09
N LEU A 313 -8.20 -6.89 16.37
CA LEU A 313 -7.81 -7.33 15.02
C LEU A 313 -6.41 -7.96 14.96
N GLN A 314 -5.79 -8.24 16.11
CA GLN A 314 -4.42 -8.76 16.19
C GLN A 314 -4.22 -10.00 15.31
N ALA A 315 -5.20 -10.91 15.25
CA ALA A 315 -5.10 -12.13 14.43
C ALA A 315 -4.94 -11.83 12.93
N TYR A 316 -5.58 -10.76 12.43
CA TYR A 316 -5.47 -10.31 11.04
C TYR A 316 -4.08 -9.71 10.75
N VAL A 317 -3.57 -8.91 11.70
CA VAL A 317 -2.24 -8.32 11.61
C VAL A 317 -1.15 -9.39 11.69
N ASP A 318 -1.31 -10.37 12.59
CA ASP A 318 -0.38 -11.50 12.73
C ASP A 318 -0.35 -12.36 11.45
N GLN A 319 -1.50 -12.58 10.82
CA GLN A 319 -1.59 -13.27 9.54
C GLN A 319 -0.83 -12.50 8.47
N GLU A 320 -1.09 -11.21 8.33
CA GLU A 320 -0.44 -10.34 7.35
C GLU A 320 1.08 -10.35 7.55
N LEU A 321 1.56 -10.15 8.79
CA LEU A 321 2.99 -10.24 9.12
C LEU A 321 3.61 -11.58 8.74
N SER A 322 2.88 -12.70 8.89
CA SER A 322 3.38 -14.04 8.54
C SER A 322 3.50 -14.24 7.03
N GLU A 323 2.66 -13.58 6.24
CA GLU A 323 2.65 -13.63 4.79
C GLU A 323 3.74 -12.74 4.17
N HIS A 324 4.26 -11.78 4.93
CA HIS A 324 5.38 -10.89 4.53
C HIS A 324 6.70 -11.65 4.41
N SER A 325 6.81 -12.66 3.51
CA SER A 325 7.86 -13.45 3.87
C SER A 325 8.98 -13.65 2.92
N GLN A 326 8.98 -14.52 2.15
CA GLN A 326 10.24 -15.26 1.87
C GLN A 326 10.53 -15.19 0.38
N TYR A 327 11.15 -14.12 -0.01
CA TYR A 327 11.70 -14.00 -1.36
C TYR A 327 12.99 -14.84 -1.46
N PRO A 328 13.18 -15.73 -2.44
CA PRO A 328 14.38 -16.56 -2.59
C PRO A 328 15.57 -15.77 -3.15
N LEU A 329 15.94 -14.69 -2.44
CA LEU A 329 16.98 -13.74 -2.86
C LEU A 329 18.39 -14.35 -2.81
N ASN A 330 18.64 -15.31 -1.91
CA ASN A 330 19.93 -15.97 -1.81
C ASN A 330 20.10 -16.91 -3.01
N GLU A 331 19.12 -17.73 -3.29
CA GLU A 331 19.10 -18.68 -4.40
C GLU A 331 19.21 -17.94 -5.76
N THR A 332 18.47 -16.85 -5.91
CA THR A 332 18.55 -16.00 -7.09
C THR A 332 19.94 -15.38 -7.24
N SER A 333 20.50 -14.86 -6.15
CA SER A 333 21.86 -14.32 -6.14
C SER A 333 22.91 -15.37 -6.52
N GLU A 334 22.79 -16.60 -6.00
CA GLU A 334 23.69 -17.70 -6.33
C GLU A 334 23.58 -18.13 -7.79
N LEU A 335 22.37 -18.20 -8.32
CA LEU A 335 22.13 -18.48 -9.73
C LEU A 335 22.80 -17.43 -10.63
N ILE A 336 22.63 -16.16 -10.34
CA ILE A 336 23.25 -15.06 -11.08
C ILE A 336 24.78 -15.15 -10.99
N LYS A 337 25.35 -15.41 -9.79
CA LYS A 337 26.80 -15.63 -9.60
C LYS A 337 27.33 -16.78 -10.42
N TYR A 338 26.60 -17.88 -10.47
CA TYR A 338 26.99 -19.04 -11.30
C TYR A 338 27.16 -18.66 -12.77
N PHE A 339 26.19 -17.95 -13.35
CA PHE A 339 26.28 -17.51 -14.73
C PHE A 339 27.37 -16.44 -14.95
N ASP A 340 27.61 -15.56 -14.00
CA ASP A 340 28.66 -14.57 -14.07
C ASP A 340 30.05 -15.25 -14.06
N GLN A 341 30.32 -16.15 -13.11
CA GLN A 341 31.59 -16.87 -12.99
C GLN A 341 31.87 -17.81 -14.16
N LYS A 342 30.86 -18.53 -14.66
CA LYS A 342 30.98 -19.41 -15.82
C LYS A 342 31.50 -18.68 -17.05
N ASN A 343 31.18 -17.41 -17.19
CA ASN A 343 31.57 -16.61 -18.34
C ASN A 343 32.81 -15.77 -18.09
N SER A 344 33.13 -15.41 -16.84
CA SER A 344 34.37 -14.71 -16.47
C SER A 344 35.60 -15.54 -16.87
N LYS A 345 35.63 -16.82 -16.57
CA LYS A 345 36.71 -17.73 -16.99
C LYS A 345 36.93 -17.77 -18.49
N THR A 346 35.85 -17.69 -19.28
CA THR A 346 35.95 -17.67 -20.77
C THR A 346 36.50 -16.34 -21.27
N ILE A 347 36.12 -15.21 -20.65
CA ILE A 347 36.65 -13.87 -21.00
C ILE A 347 38.11 -13.75 -20.59
N GLU A 348 38.48 -14.26 -19.40
CA GLU A 348 39.86 -14.29 -18.92
C GLU A 348 40.76 -15.09 -19.85
N LEU A 349 40.32 -16.27 -20.29
CA LEU A 349 41.01 -17.09 -21.27
C LEU A 349 41.16 -16.38 -22.63
N LEU A 350 40.13 -15.71 -23.11
CA LEU A 350 40.17 -14.94 -24.36
C LEU A 350 41.08 -13.71 -24.22
N THR A 351 41.11 -13.07 -23.07
CA THR A 351 42.00 -11.94 -22.80
C THR A 351 43.45 -12.37 -22.77
N ILE A 352 43.75 -13.51 -22.13
CA ILE A 352 45.10 -14.11 -22.12
C ILE A 352 45.53 -14.50 -23.54
N LEU A 353 44.64 -15.15 -24.32
CA LEU A 353 44.93 -15.53 -25.69
C LEU A 353 45.13 -14.32 -26.59
N SER A 354 44.32 -13.25 -26.44
CA SER A 354 44.49 -12.02 -27.24
C SER A 354 45.76 -11.25 -26.88
N ALA A 355 46.08 -11.18 -25.59
CA ALA A 355 47.33 -10.59 -25.14
C ALA A 355 48.58 -11.38 -25.61
N GLY A 356 48.49 -12.71 -25.62
CA GLY A 356 49.53 -13.58 -26.16
C GLY A 356 49.74 -13.40 -27.66
N LEU A 357 48.65 -13.30 -28.44
CA LEU A 357 48.68 -13.03 -29.86
C LEU A 357 49.24 -11.64 -30.20
N LEU A 358 48.81 -10.61 -29.50
CA LEU A 358 49.35 -9.26 -29.67
C LEU A 358 50.82 -9.15 -29.26
N GLY A 359 51.20 -9.77 -28.15
CA GLY A 359 52.59 -9.86 -27.69
C GLY A 359 53.46 -10.64 -28.69
N GLY A 360 52.96 -11.69 -29.29
CA GLY A 360 53.65 -12.46 -30.34
C GLY A 360 53.86 -11.64 -31.62
N ILE A 361 52.88 -10.89 -32.08
CA ILE A 361 52.97 -10.03 -33.28
C ILE A 361 53.95 -8.87 -33.03
N VAL A 362 53.89 -8.19 -31.89
CA VAL A 362 54.79 -7.11 -31.54
C VAL A 362 56.21 -7.64 -31.37
N GLY A 363 56.39 -8.80 -30.73
CA GLY A 363 57.70 -9.45 -30.59
C GLY A 363 58.34 -9.84 -31.93
N SER A 364 57.53 -10.38 -32.86
CA SER A 364 58.02 -10.75 -34.18
C SER A 364 58.39 -9.57 -35.09
N THR A 365 57.65 -8.45 -34.96
CA THR A 365 57.96 -7.21 -35.72
C THR A 365 59.20 -6.53 -35.21
N ILE A 366 59.47 -6.56 -33.90
CA ILE A 366 60.68 -6.01 -33.29
C ILE A 366 61.92 -6.84 -33.70
N THR A 367 61.85 -8.16 -33.71
CA THR A 367 62.97 -9.03 -34.14
C THR A 367 63.28 -8.89 -35.60
N THR A 368 62.29 -8.67 -36.46
CA THR A 368 62.53 -8.41 -37.91
C THR A 368 63.01 -7.00 -38.22
N ALA A 369 62.72 -6.01 -37.36
CA ALA A 369 63.16 -4.60 -37.57
C ALA A 369 64.56 -4.31 -37.02
N PHE A 370 65.07 -5.10 -36.10
CA PHE A 370 66.39 -4.90 -35.44
C PHE A 370 67.40 -6.05 -35.69
N GLY A 371 67.04 -7.00 -36.52
CA GLY A 371 67.85 -8.21 -36.82
C GLY A 371 68.56 -8.17 -38.18
N ASN A 372 68.93 -6.97 -38.72
CA ASN A 372 69.78 -6.81 -39.90
C ASN A 372 70.95 -5.91 -39.55
#